data_9b7176a354fae5dde2f9292340f32faa
#
_entry.id   9b7176a354fae5dde2f9292340f32faa
#
_cell.length_a   1.000
_cell.length_b   1.000
_cell.length_c   1.000
_cell.angle_alpha   90.00
_cell.angle_beta   90.00
_cell.angle_gamma   90.00
#
_symmetry.space_group_name_H-M   'P 1'
#
loop_
_entity.id
_entity.type
_entity.pdbx_description
1 polymer ?
#
loop_
_entity_poly.entity_id
_entity_poly.type
_entity_poly.pdbx_seq_one_letter_code
_entity_poly.pdbx_strand_id
1 'polypeptide(L)'
;YLSFAFTLGLLGYGVYNYYHPETNVVSILTNKQNEDTSHAVKIVAISDVHLGNGTGKASLKKYVEMINAQHPDLILISGDLIDNSVVPLYTENMAEELAELKAPMGIYMVLGNHEYISGIDESIRYIKNTPIQLLRDSVVTLPNGIQLIGRDDHHNLKRRSLQELMANVDKSKPIILLDHQPFNLKET
;
A
#
# COMPACT_ATOMS: atom_id res chain seq x y z
N TYR A 1 -26.10 -22.60 25.85
CA TYR A 1 -26.64 -21.28 25.47
C TYR A 1 -25.62 -20.15 25.66
N LEU A 2 -24.79 -20.16 26.74
CA LEU A 2 -23.82 -19.10 27.02
C LEU A 2 -22.71 -19.03 25.97
N SER A 3 -22.18 -20.18 25.53
CA SER A 3 -21.17 -20.27 24.47
C SER A 3 -21.70 -19.76 23.12
N PHE A 4 -22.95 -20.06 22.80
CA PHE A 4 -23.58 -19.57 21.59
C PHE A 4 -23.75 -18.04 21.58
N ALA A 5 -24.23 -17.49 22.69
CA ALA A 5 -24.35 -16.03 22.84
C ALA A 5 -22.99 -15.33 22.77
N PHE A 6 -21.95 -15.91 23.38
CA PHE A 6 -20.58 -15.41 23.32
C PHE A 6 -20.03 -15.43 21.87
N THR A 7 -20.24 -16.54 21.15
CA THR A 7 -19.82 -16.65 19.74
C THR A 7 -20.51 -15.62 18.86
N LEU A 8 -21.83 -15.43 19.02
CA LEU A 8 -22.56 -14.38 18.29
C LEU A 8 -22.05 -12.98 18.62
N GLY A 9 -21.71 -12.73 19.89
CA GLY A 9 -21.11 -11.46 20.30
C GLY A 9 -19.76 -11.20 19.63
N LEU A 10 -18.88 -12.20 19.59
CA LEU A 10 -17.59 -12.10 18.90
C LEU A 10 -17.75 -11.88 17.39
N LEU A 11 -18.66 -12.62 16.75
CA LEU A 11 -18.95 -12.43 15.33
C LEU A 11 -19.49 -11.03 15.03
N GLY A 12 -20.45 -10.57 15.85
CA GLY A 12 -21.00 -9.22 15.72
C GLY A 12 -19.93 -8.13 15.90
N TYR A 13 -19.04 -8.30 16.88
CA TYR A 13 -17.90 -7.40 17.10
C TYR A 13 -16.92 -7.40 15.92
N GLY A 14 -16.59 -8.59 15.39
CA GLY A 14 -15.72 -8.70 14.22
C GLY A 14 -16.32 -8.02 12.98
N VAL A 15 -17.62 -8.23 12.72
CA VAL A 15 -18.35 -7.56 11.65
C VAL A 15 -18.36 -6.04 11.84
N TYR A 16 -18.62 -5.58 13.06
CA TYR A 16 -18.61 -4.16 13.38
C TYR A 16 -17.24 -3.54 13.07
N ASN A 17 -16.14 -4.14 13.56
CA ASN A 17 -14.79 -3.63 13.31
C ASN A 17 -14.42 -3.64 11.82
N TYR A 18 -14.82 -4.67 11.08
CA TYR A 18 -14.59 -4.74 9.65
C TYR A 18 -15.22 -3.54 8.90
N TYR A 19 -16.41 -3.13 9.28
CA TYR A 19 -17.08 -1.99 8.66
C TYR A 19 -16.70 -0.63 9.26
N HIS A 20 -15.88 -0.60 10.33
CA HIS A 20 -15.44 0.63 11.00
C HIS A 20 -13.91 0.69 11.09
N PRO A 21 -13.21 0.79 9.94
CA PRO A 21 -11.76 0.93 9.94
C PRO A 21 -11.35 2.23 10.64
N GLU A 22 -10.22 2.17 11.35
CA GLU A 22 -9.66 3.30 12.10
C GLU A 22 -8.35 3.77 11.48
N THR A 23 -8.03 5.05 11.68
CA THR A 23 -6.74 5.61 11.28
C THR A 23 -5.81 5.67 12.49
N ASN A 24 -4.66 5.00 12.40
CA ASN A 24 -3.61 5.07 13.40
C ASN A 24 -2.56 6.09 12.95
N VAL A 25 -2.19 7.02 13.84
CA VAL A 25 -1.20 8.06 13.57
C VAL A 25 0.12 7.71 14.27
N VAL A 26 1.20 7.64 13.49
CA VAL A 26 2.56 7.42 13.98
C VAL A 26 3.43 8.60 13.56
N SER A 27 4.17 9.20 14.49
CA SER A 27 5.12 10.28 14.20
C SER A 27 6.53 9.71 14.19
N ILE A 28 7.24 9.90 13.07
CA ILE A 28 8.61 9.46 12.89
C ILE A 28 9.50 10.69 12.74
N LEU A 29 10.52 10.82 13.60
CA LEU A 29 11.54 11.85 13.50
C LEU A 29 12.76 11.30 12.76
N THR A 30 13.28 12.06 11.83
CA THR A 30 14.52 11.74 11.12
C THR A 30 15.51 12.87 11.23
N ASN A 31 16.79 12.55 11.44
CA ASN A 31 17.90 13.54 11.43
C ASN A 31 18.48 13.72 10.03
N LYS A 32 17.93 13.04 9.01
CA LYS A 32 18.43 13.13 7.64
C LYS A 32 17.89 14.39 6.97
N GLN A 33 18.74 15.03 6.18
CA GLN A 33 18.38 16.25 5.48
C GLN A 33 17.37 15.95 4.36
N ASN A 34 16.30 16.72 4.37
CA ASN A 34 15.34 16.81 3.29
C ASN A 34 15.51 18.16 2.59
N GLU A 35 15.25 18.26 1.31
CA GLU A 35 15.41 19.52 0.55
C GLU A 35 14.42 20.60 0.99
N ASP A 36 13.24 20.16 1.47
CA ASP A 36 12.28 21.01 2.15
C ASP A 36 12.10 20.54 3.60
N THR A 37 12.82 21.18 4.52
CA THR A 37 12.74 20.90 5.97
C THR A 37 11.67 21.70 6.69
N SER A 38 10.93 22.55 5.98
CA SER A 38 9.98 23.48 6.59
C SER A 38 8.70 22.82 7.10
N HIS A 39 8.34 21.65 6.58
CA HIS A 39 7.10 20.97 6.92
C HIS A 39 7.26 19.48 7.10
N ALA A 40 6.48 18.91 8.04
CA ALA A 40 6.34 17.46 8.19
C ALA A 40 5.61 16.90 6.95
N VAL A 41 6.13 15.82 6.38
CA VAL A 41 5.47 15.10 5.27
C VAL A 41 4.42 14.17 5.85
N LYS A 42 3.19 14.32 5.43
CA LYS A 42 2.08 13.43 5.82
C LYS A 42 1.97 12.27 4.84
N ILE A 43 2.22 11.07 5.33
CA ILE A 43 2.18 9.85 4.54
C ILE A 43 0.99 9.01 5.01
N VAL A 44 0.15 8.58 4.09
CA VAL A 44 -0.82 7.51 4.34
C VAL A 44 -0.25 6.21 3.79
N ALA A 45 -0.09 5.22 4.67
CA ALA A 45 0.34 3.87 4.31
C ALA A 45 -0.83 2.90 4.48
N ILE A 46 -1.06 2.07 3.47
CA ILE A 46 -2.06 1.00 3.46
C ILE A 46 -1.45 -0.29 2.93
N SER A 47 -2.02 -1.43 3.31
CA SER A 47 -1.64 -2.76 2.86
C SER A 47 -2.85 -3.68 2.94
N ASP A 48 -2.81 -4.81 2.24
CA ASP A 48 -3.77 -5.92 2.39
C ASP A 48 -5.25 -5.49 2.24
N VAL A 49 -5.52 -4.67 1.24
CA VAL A 49 -6.89 -4.17 0.95
C VAL A 49 -7.76 -5.27 0.37
N HIS A 50 -7.18 -6.19 -0.40
CA HIS A 50 -7.83 -7.35 -1.00
C HIS A 50 -9.11 -7.00 -1.77
N LEU A 51 -9.00 -6.05 -2.73
CA LEU A 51 -10.11 -5.70 -3.60
C LEU A 51 -10.57 -6.90 -4.42
N GLY A 52 -11.85 -7.17 -4.39
CA GLY A 52 -12.44 -8.35 -5.04
C GLY A 52 -13.90 -8.54 -4.60
N ASN A 53 -14.35 -9.79 -4.59
CA ASN A 53 -15.72 -10.10 -4.20
C ASN A 53 -16.04 -9.78 -2.72
N GLY A 54 -15.04 -9.86 -1.83
CA GLY A 54 -15.19 -9.54 -0.40
C GLY A 54 -15.12 -8.05 -0.12
N THR A 55 -14.17 -7.35 -0.76
CA THR A 55 -13.97 -5.91 -0.64
C THR A 55 -14.31 -5.23 -1.96
N GLY A 56 -15.59 -4.94 -2.18
CA GLY A 56 -16.11 -4.38 -3.43
C GLY A 56 -16.00 -2.86 -3.50
N LYS A 57 -16.53 -2.28 -4.59
CA LYS A 57 -16.47 -0.84 -4.90
C LYS A 57 -16.95 0.05 -3.75
N ALA A 58 -18.01 -0.33 -3.04
CA ALA A 58 -18.57 0.47 -1.95
C ALA A 58 -17.58 0.62 -0.77
N SER A 59 -16.85 -0.46 -0.42
CA SER A 59 -15.80 -0.43 0.59
C SER A 59 -14.62 0.39 0.12
N LEU A 60 -14.18 0.21 -1.14
CA LEU A 60 -13.11 0.98 -1.74
C LEU A 60 -13.40 2.48 -1.70
N LYS A 61 -14.61 2.90 -2.07
CA LYS A 61 -15.03 4.30 -2.01
C LYS A 61 -14.86 4.88 -0.61
N LYS A 62 -15.32 4.14 0.41
CA LYS A 62 -15.14 4.55 1.82
C LYS A 62 -13.66 4.70 2.18
N TYR A 63 -12.80 3.75 1.76
CA TYR A 63 -11.36 3.83 2.04
C TYR A 63 -10.72 5.03 1.34
N VAL A 64 -11.07 5.31 0.09
CA VAL A 64 -10.61 6.49 -0.65
C VAL A 64 -11.01 7.79 0.05
N GLU A 65 -12.28 7.88 0.50
CA GLU A 65 -12.76 9.03 1.28
C GLU A 65 -11.97 9.20 2.60
N MET A 66 -11.72 8.11 3.32
CA MET A 66 -10.94 8.13 4.56
C MET A 66 -9.49 8.55 4.33
N ILE A 67 -8.84 8.05 3.27
CA ILE A 67 -7.48 8.40 2.90
C ILE A 67 -7.41 9.89 2.53
N ASN A 68 -8.29 10.35 1.66
CA ASN A 68 -8.32 11.74 1.21
C ASN A 68 -8.62 12.72 2.37
N ALA A 69 -9.45 12.32 3.34
CA ALA A 69 -9.74 13.12 4.55
C ALA A 69 -8.49 13.34 5.43
N GLN A 70 -7.46 12.51 5.28
CA GLN A 70 -6.18 12.73 5.94
C GLN A 70 -5.35 13.84 5.27
N HIS A 71 -5.68 14.29 4.06
CA HIS A 71 -4.89 15.23 3.26
C HIS A 71 -3.42 14.79 3.15
N PRO A 72 -3.15 13.57 2.63
CA PRO A 72 -1.78 13.07 2.53
C PRO A 72 -0.97 13.82 1.46
N ASP A 73 0.32 14.00 1.73
CA ASP A 73 1.28 14.43 0.71
C ASP A 73 1.67 13.25 -0.20
N LEU A 74 1.73 12.05 0.38
CA LEU A 74 2.17 10.82 -0.25
C LEU A 74 1.28 9.65 0.19
N ILE A 75 0.93 8.78 -0.75
CA ILE A 75 0.23 7.51 -0.45
C ILE A 75 1.15 6.34 -0.82
N LEU A 76 1.31 5.41 0.12
CA LEU A 76 2.11 4.20 -0.04
C LEU A 76 1.21 2.96 0.13
N ILE A 77 1.29 2.03 -0.83
CA ILE A 77 0.53 0.78 -0.84
C ILE A 77 1.52 -0.38 -0.78
N SER A 78 1.55 -1.08 0.34
CA SER A 78 2.54 -2.13 0.58
C SER A 78 2.06 -3.52 0.15
N GLY A 79 1.46 -3.63 -1.04
CA GLY A 79 1.03 -4.90 -1.64
C GLY A 79 -0.38 -5.35 -1.25
N ASP A 80 -0.81 -6.42 -1.87
CA ASP A 80 -2.12 -7.07 -1.68
C ASP A 80 -3.31 -6.08 -1.81
N LEU A 81 -3.22 -5.22 -2.82
CA LEU A 81 -4.33 -4.36 -3.22
C LEU A 81 -5.45 -5.19 -3.86
N ILE A 82 -5.07 -6.18 -4.68
CA ILE A 82 -5.97 -7.08 -5.42
C ILE A 82 -6.04 -8.41 -4.66
N ASP A 83 -7.22 -9.01 -4.57
CA ASP A 83 -7.38 -10.32 -3.91
C ASP A 83 -7.00 -11.47 -4.89
N ASN A 84 -7.95 -12.30 -5.29
CA ASN A 84 -7.68 -13.53 -6.06
C ASN A 84 -7.89 -13.36 -7.58
N SER A 85 -8.47 -12.24 -8.02
CA SER A 85 -8.80 -11.98 -9.42
C SER A 85 -9.03 -10.49 -9.67
N VAL A 86 -8.59 -10.02 -10.84
CA VAL A 86 -8.88 -8.66 -11.34
C VAL A 86 -10.30 -8.52 -11.92
N VAL A 87 -11.02 -9.62 -12.15
CA VAL A 87 -12.34 -9.60 -12.79
C VAL A 87 -13.36 -8.74 -12.04
N PRO A 88 -13.52 -8.86 -10.70
CA PRO A 88 -14.42 -7.99 -9.96
C PRO A 88 -14.06 -6.51 -10.08
N LEU A 89 -12.77 -6.18 -10.15
CA LEU A 89 -12.27 -4.82 -10.23
C LEU A 89 -12.70 -4.16 -11.55
N TYR A 90 -12.63 -4.90 -12.67
CA TYR A 90 -13.13 -4.43 -13.96
C TYR A 90 -14.66 -4.37 -13.99
N THR A 91 -15.33 -5.39 -13.46
CA THR A 91 -16.80 -5.48 -13.51
C THR A 91 -17.48 -4.35 -12.74
N GLU A 92 -16.87 -3.94 -11.60
CA GLU A 92 -17.38 -2.86 -10.77
C GLU A 92 -16.75 -1.49 -11.11
N ASN A 93 -15.89 -1.39 -12.11
CA ASN A 93 -15.17 -0.16 -12.47
C ASN A 93 -14.41 0.47 -11.28
N MET A 94 -13.72 -0.34 -10.48
CA MET A 94 -13.03 0.13 -9.27
C MET A 94 -11.86 1.08 -9.57
N ALA A 95 -11.34 1.10 -10.79
CA ALA A 95 -10.30 2.05 -11.22
C ALA A 95 -10.76 3.51 -11.12
N GLU A 96 -12.07 3.77 -11.30
CA GLU A 96 -12.65 5.11 -11.13
C GLU A 96 -12.51 5.60 -9.69
N GLU A 97 -12.76 4.73 -8.70
CA GLU A 97 -12.59 5.08 -7.29
C GLU A 97 -11.10 5.27 -6.92
N LEU A 98 -10.22 4.43 -7.46
CA LEU A 98 -8.77 4.59 -7.25
C LEU A 98 -8.25 5.90 -7.87
N ALA A 99 -8.88 6.39 -8.95
CA ALA A 99 -8.52 7.65 -9.57
C ALA A 99 -8.87 8.89 -8.72
N GLU A 100 -9.76 8.74 -7.74
CA GLU A 100 -10.11 9.81 -6.79
C GLU A 100 -9.09 9.98 -5.65
N LEU A 101 -8.09 9.11 -5.52
CA LEU A 101 -7.01 9.27 -4.53
C LEU A 101 -6.19 10.54 -4.82
N LYS A 102 -5.89 11.31 -3.77
CA LYS A 102 -5.21 12.61 -3.86
C LYS A 102 -3.96 12.63 -3.00
N ALA A 103 -2.81 12.74 -3.65
CA ALA A 103 -1.52 12.92 -2.99
C ALA A 103 -0.57 13.70 -3.91
N PRO A 104 -0.20 14.96 -3.59
CA PRO A 104 0.63 15.80 -4.45
C PRO A 104 1.99 15.20 -4.79
N MET A 105 2.57 14.39 -3.90
CA MET A 105 3.85 13.71 -4.11
C MET A 105 3.71 12.35 -4.80
N GLY A 106 2.48 11.92 -5.09
CA GLY A 106 2.18 10.69 -5.81
C GLY A 106 1.65 9.55 -4.94
N ILE A 107 1.29 8.48 -5.63
CA ILE A 107 0.77 7.23 -5.06
C ILE A 107 1.69 6.12 -5.53
N TYR A 108 2.34 5.42 -4.63
CA TYR A 108 3.30 4.37 -4.95
C TYR A 108 2.90 3.05 -4.32
N MET A 109 3.13 1.97 -5.05
CA MET A 109 2.75 0.62 -4.65
C MET A 109 3.88 -0.36 -4.93
N VAL A 110 4.04 -1.36 -4.07
CA VAL A 110 4.75 -2.60 -4.36
C VAL A 110 3.76 -3.75 -4.53
N LEU A 111 4.18 -4.81 -5.19
CA LEU A 111 3.37 -6.02 -5.31
C LEU A 111 3.39 -6.81 -4.00
N GLY A 112 2.27 -7.46 -3.69
CA GLY A 112 2.19 -8.49 -2.68
C GLY A 112 1.98 -9.88 -3.31
N ASN A 113 1.80 -10.89 -2.49
CA ASN A 113 1.61 -12.25 -2.97
C ASN A 113 0.26 -12.42 -3.71
N HIS A 114 -0.76 -11.67 -3.35
CA HIS A 114 -2.06 -11.78 -4.02
C HIS A 114 -2.05 -11.23 -5.44
N GLU A 115 -1.24 -10.23 -5.79
CA GLU A 115 -1.04 -9.84 -7.18
C GLU A 115 -0.45 -10.96 -8.04
N TYR A 116 0.38 -11.86 -7.45
CA TYR A 116 0.87 -13.05 -8.14
C TYR A 116 -0.19 -14.14 -8.24
N ILE A 117 -0.98 -14.35 -7.19
CA ILE A 117 -2.10 -15.32 -7.16
C ILE A 117 -3.18 -14.95 -8.17
N SER A 118 -3.53 -13.68 -8.28
CA SER A 118 -4.55 -13.18 -9.22
C SER A 118 -4.08 -13.13 -10.68
N GLY A 119 -2.81 -13.44 -10.94
CA GLY A 119 -2.16 -13.36 -12.25
C GLY A 119 -1.38 -12.06 -12.40
N ILE A 120 -0.04 -12.15 -12.28
CA ILE A 120 0.86 -11.00 -12.19
C ILE A 120 0.73 -10.02 -13.37
N ASP A 121 0.60 -10.52 -14.60
CA ASP A 121 0.51 -9.69 -15.79
C ASP A 121 -0.83 -8.91 -15.84
N GLU A 122 -1.91 -9.55 -15.44
CA GLU A 122 -3.24 -8.93 -15.36
C GLU A 122 -3.29 -7.88 -14.24
N SER A 123 -2.71 -8.19 -13.09
CA SER A 123 -2.62 -7.28 -11.95
C SER A 123 -1.82 -6.03 -12.31
N ILE A 124 -0.64 -6.19 -12.92
CA ILE A 124 0.18 -5.06 -13.39
C ILE A 124 -0.57 -4.25 -14.44
N ARG A 125 -1.26 -4.90 -15.37
CA ARG A 125 -2.06 -4.20 -16.39
C ARG A 125 -3.19 -3.39 -15.76
N TYR A 126 -3.88 -3.94 -14.76
CA TYR A 126 -4.91 -3.23 -14.03
C TYR A 126 -4.35 -2.02 -13.30
N ILE A 127 -3.28 -2.19 -12.52
CA ILE A 127 -2.65 -1.10 -11.75
C ILE A 127 -2.19 0.03 -12.67
N LYS A 128 -1.62 -0.27 -13.83
CA LYS A 128 -1.19 0.74 -14.83
C LYS A 128 -2.33 1.60 -15.39
N ASN A 129 -3.58 1.19 -15.26
CA ASN A 129 -4.75 1.97 -15.66
C ASN A 129 -5.28 2.85 -14.51
N THR A 130 -4.54 2.96 -13.42
CA THR A 130 -4.85 3.79 -12.25
C THR A 130 -3.73 4.82 -12.06
N PRO A 131 -3.90 5.84 -11.19
CA PRO A 131 -2.82 6.80 -10.88
C PRO A 131 -1.67 6.21 -10.05
N ILE A 132 -1.74 4.94 -9.71
CA ILE A 132 -0.76 4.26 -8.84
C ILE A 132 0.52 3.97 -9.64
N GLN A 133 1.66 4.42 -9.12
CA GLN A 133 2.97 4.12 -9.65
C GLN A 133 3.53 2.85 -9.00
N LEU A 134 3.69 1.80 -9.81
CA LEU A 134 4.20 0.54 -9.33
C LEU A 134 5.73 0.59 -9.22
N LEU A 135 6.24 0.32 -8.03
CA LEU A 135 7.65 0.11 -7.76
C LEU A 135 7.93 -1.40 -7.72
N ARG A 136 8.80 -1.86 -8.59
CA ARG A 136 9.19 -3.27 -8.70
C ARG A 136 10.70 -3.38 -8.79
N ASP A 137 11.35 -3.77 -7.70
CA ASP A 137 12.81 -3.80 -7.55
C ASP A 137 13.46 -2.49 -8.03
N SER A 138 12.90 -1.38 -7.62
CA SER A 138 13.26 -0.05 -8.14
C SER A 138 13.34 0.98 -7.02
N VAL A 139 14.03 2.07 -7.35
CA VAL A 139 14.19 3.23 -6.47
C VAL A 139 13.67 4.46 -7.19
N VAL A 140 12.94 5.31 -6.49
CA VAL A 140 12.53 6.63 -6.97
C VAL A 140 12.89 7.69 -5.94
N THR A 141 13.35 8.85 -6.40
CA THR A 141 13.57 10.03 -5.55
C THR A 141 12.43 11.00 -5.77
N LEU A 142 11.76 11.35 -4.69
CA LEU A 142 10.66 12.32 -4.70
C LEU A 142 11.20 13.75 -4.80
N PRO A 143 10.38 14.73 -5.22
CA PRO A 143 10.83 16.13 -5.38
C PRO A 143 11.44 16.76 -4.13
N ASN A 144 11.03 16.33 -2.95
CA ASN A 144 11.57 16.79 -1.67
C ASN A 144 12.83 16.02 -1.20
N GLY A 145 13.37 15.11 -2.02
CA GLY A 145 14.57 14.34 -1.71
C GLY A 145 14.35 13.03 -0.96
N ILE A 146 13.12 12.71 -0.52
CA ILE A 146 12.82 11.39 0.04
C ILE A 146 12.98 10.33 -1.04
N GLN A 147 13.65 9.22 -0.73
CA GLN A 147 13.84 8.11 -1.63
C GLN A 147 12.95 6.94 -1.24
N LEU A 148 12.18 6.43 -2.21
CA LEU A 148 11.36 5.24 -2.03
C LEU A 148 12.07 4.06 -2.67
N ILE A 149 12.22 2.98 -1.92
CA ILE A 149 12.69 1.69 -2.43
C ILE A 149 11.47 0.77 -2.46
N GLY A 150 11.11 0.23 -3.62
CA GLY A 150 10.08 -0.77 -3.75
C GLY A 150 10.69 -2.11 -4.14
N ARG A 151 10.57 -3.10 -3.25
CA ARG A 151 10.96 -4.48 -3.55
C ARG A 151 9.80 -5.24 -4.17
N ASP A 152 10.11 -6.13 -5.12
CA ASP A 152 9.14 -7.10 -5.62
C ASP A 152 8.82 -8.15 -4.55
N ASP A 153 7.68 -8.81 -4.67
CA ASP A 153 7.28 -9.85 -3.73
C ASP A 153 8.18 -11.10 -3.83
N HIS A 154 8.19 -11.88 -2.75
CA HIS A 154 8.99 -13.11 -2.65
C HIS A 154 8.59 -14.19 -3.69
N HIS A 155 7.39 -14.12 -4.25
CA HIS A 155 6.97 -14.99 -5.36
C HIS A 155 7.84 -14.80 -6.60
N ASN A 156 8.47 -13.64 -6.77
CA ASN A 156 9.52 -13.46 -7.76
C ASN A 156 10.85 -13.98 -7.22
N LEU A 157 11.21 -15.20 -7.58
CA LEU A 157 12.48 -15.82 -7.18
C LEU A 157 13.73 -15.06 -7.71
N LYS A 158 13.55 -14.12 -8.64
CA LYS A 158 14.59 -13.26 -9.20
C LYS A 158 14.56 -11.85 -8.65
N ARG A 159 13.79 -11.60 -7.56
CA ARG A 159 13.74 -10.26 -6.97
C ARG A 159 15.13 -9.85 -6.49
N ARG A 160 15.42 -8.58 -6.65
CA ARG A 160 16.70 -8.00 -6.22
C ARG A 160 16.83 -8.02 -4.70
N SER A 161 18.06 -8.24 -4.25
CA SER A 161 18.39 -8.09 -2.84
C SER A 161 18.26 -6.61 -2.40
N LEU A 162 17.99 -6.39 -1.11
CA LEU A 162 17.98 -5.04 -0.57
C LEU A 162 19.33 -4.34 -0.75
N GLN A 163 20.43 -5.07 -0.61
CA GLN A 163 21.79 -4.56 -0.82
C GLN A 163 21.98 -4.00 -2.24
N GLU A 164 21.48 -4.68 -3.29
CA GLU A 164 21.56 -4.20 -4.67
C GLU A 164 20.72 -2.93 -4.89
N LEU A 165 19.53 -2.86 -4.27
CA LEU A 165 18.68 -1.67 -4.35
C LEU A 165 19.31 -0.48 -3.62
N MET A 166 19.89 -0.72 -2.45
CA MET A 166 20.58 0.28 -1.63
C MET A 166 21.85 0.84 -2.25
N ALA A 167 22.44 0.15 -3.24
CA ALA A 167 23.63 0.65 -3.95
C ALA A 167 23.37 1.94 -4.72
N ASN A 168 22.12 2.22 -5.07
CA ASN A 168 21.72 3.38 -5.88
C ASN A 168 21.04 4.49 -5.08
N VAL A 169 21.09 4.44 -3.75
CA VAL A 169 20.46 5.43 -2.86
C VAL A 169 21.47 6.34 -2.20
N ASP A 170 21.14 7.60 -2.06
CA ASP A 170 21.88 8.54 -1.22
C ASP A 170 21.51 8.33 0.25
N LYS A 171 22.41 7.71 1.01
CA LYS A 171 22.20 7.39 2.43
C LYS A 171 22.12 8.62 3.34
N SER A 172 22.46 9.81 2.85
CA SER A 172 22.29 11.06 3.60
C SER A 172 20.83 11.55 3.63
N LYS A 173 20.01 11.09 2.68
CA LYS A 173 18.60 11.45 2.53
C LYS A 173 17.68 10.49 3.26
N PRO A 174 16.44 10.87 3.59
CA PRO A 174 15.43 9.94 4.10
C PRO A 174 15.14 8.85 3.08
N ILE A 175 15.05 7.61 3.56
CA ILE A 175 14.73 6.44 2.73
C ILE A 175 13.52 5.73 3.33
N ILE A 176 12.56 5.38 2.49
CA ILE A 176 11.40 4.57 2.86
C ILE A 176 11.44 3.30 2.02
N LEU A 177 11.47 2.15 2.69
CA LEU A 177 11.40 0.84 2.06
C LEU A 177 9.95 0.32 2.09
N LEU A 178 9.46 -0.08 0.91
CA LEU A 178 8.25 -0.85 0.77
C LEU A 178 8.63 -2.30 0.44
N ASP A 179 8.24 -3.22 1.28
CA ASP A 179 8.44 -4.67 1.11
C ASP A 179 7.23 -5.36 1.76
N HIS A 180 6.37 -5.98 0.95
CA HIS A 180 5.12 -6.58 1.43
C HIS A 180 5.38 -7.72 2.41
N GLN A 181 6.35 -8.57 2.11
CA GLN A 181 6.74 -9.69 2.97
C GLN A 181 8.24 -9.56 3.34
N PRO A 182 8.58 -8.82 4.39
CA PRO A 182 9.97 -8.56 4.78
C PRO A 182 10.58 -9.79 5.47
N PHE A 183 10.93 -10.81 4.67
CA PHE A 183 11.73 -11.94 5.15
C PHE A 183 13.15 -11.47 5.45
N ASN A 184 13.75 -12.01 6.51
CA ASN A 184 15.08 -11.64 6.97
C ASN A 184 15.21 -10.18 7.44
N LEU A 185 14.43 -9.79 8.44
CA LEU A 185 14.49 -8.46 9.06
C LEU A 185 15.90 -8.01 9.50
N LYS A 186 16.87 -8.93 9.60
CA LYS A 186 18.27 -8.59 9.87
C LYS A 186 18.98 -7.94 8.68
N GLU A 187 18.41 -8.02 7.48
CA GLU A 187 18.93 -7.40 6.26
C GLU A 187 18.30 -6.02 6.00
N THR A 188 17.24 -5.67 6.74
CA THR A 188 16.59 -4.39 6.75
C THR A 188 17.03 -3.56 7.94
#